data_c0fd8463cd07845e78c3e0ea58ed31a9
#
_entry.id   c0fd8463cd07845e78c3e0ea58ed31a9
#
_cell.length_a   1.000
_cell.length_b   1.000
_cell.length_c   1.000
_cell.angle_alpha   90.00
_cell.angle_beta   90.00
_cell.angle_gamma   90.00
#
_symmetry.space_group_name_H-M   'P 1'
#
loop_
_entity.id
_entity.type
_entity.pdbx_description
1 polymer ?
#
loop_
_entity_poly.entity_id
_entity_poly.type
_entity_poly.pdbx_seq_one_letter_code
_entity_poly.pdbx_strand_id
1 'polypeptide(L)'
;LLSLFNYYRGISLLLCWFLYLSFVTLGSPFLNFQWDNLLLESGFLAIWLSGFRRQDQQLSPFILFLLYLLLFRLMFFSGYVKLASNDPVWWNLTSLSFHFETQPLPHALSWYFHQLPIWLLKVSTAIMFFIELVVPFFIFLGHRLRQTAGIMFISFMVMITLSGNYTFFNLLTIVLCLPLFDNSFYKLWFPGGWFTFLQKQNYTLPVKYTRLIQKVVCGVMVALALITEGHRWLPF
;
A
#
# COMPACT_ATOMS: atom_id res chain seq x y z
N LEU A 1 -2.05 0.35 21.93
CA LEU A 1 -1.82 -0.61 23.01
C LEU A 1 -2.99 -1.58 23.14
N LEU A 2 -4.25 -1.14 23.32
CA LEU A 2 -5.41 -2.03 23.45
C LEU A 2 -5.57 -3.00 22.27
N SER A 3 -5.33 -2.56 21.05
CA SER A 3 -5.38 -3.42 19.86
C SER A 3 -4.26 -4.46 19.84
N LEU A 4 -3.06 -4.14 20.35
CA LEU A 4 -1.94 -5.05 20.45
C LEU A 4 -2.22 -6.20 21.45
N PHE A 5 -2.92 -5.91 22.55
CA PHE A 5 -3.29 -6.89 23.57
C PHE A 5 -4.57 -7.67 23.24
N ASN A 6 -5.06 -7.59 22.00
CA ASN A 6 -6.26 -8.33 21.53
C ASN A 6 -7.57 -7.96 22.23
N TYR A 7 -7.62 -6.82 22.91
CA TYR A 7 -8.83 -6.30 23.54
C TYR A 7 -9.53 -5.34 22.57
N TYR A 8 -10.79 -5.66 22.19
CA TYR A 8 -11.63 -4.81 21.34
C TYR A 8 -10.92 -4.25 20.09
N ARG A 9 -10.18 -5.09 19.37
CA ARG A 9 -9.35 -4.66 18.24
C ARG A 9 -10.08 -3.77 17.25
N GLY A 10 -11.26 -4.20 16.78
CA GLY A 10 -12.03 -3.44 15.80
C GLY A 10 -12.45 -2.07 16.32
N ILE A 11 -12.88 -1.99 17.59
CA ILE A 11 -13.27 -0.71 18.20
C ILE A 11 -12.06 0.20 18.39
N SER A 12 -10.93 -0.35 18.84
CA SER A 12 -9.70 0.43 19.02
C SER A 12 -9.17 0.97 17.69
N LEU A 13 -9.20 0.17 16.62
CA LEU A 13 -8.82 0.60 15.28
C LEU A 13 -9.79 1.62 14.70
N LEU A 14 -11.11 1.45 14.93
CA LEU A 14 -12.11 2.42 14.52
C LEU A 14 -11.89 3.78 15.20
N LEU A 15 -11.60 3.77 16.51
CA LEU A 15 -11.31 5.00 17.25
C LEU A 15 -10.03 5.67 16.71
N CYS A 16 -8.96 4.91 16.50
CA CYS A 16 -7.71 5.45 15.91
C CYS A 16 -7.96 6.03 14.52
N TRP A 17 -8.74 5.34 13.69
CA TRP A 17 -9.09 5.80 12.36
C TRP A 17 -9.89 7.10 12.39
N PHE A 18 -10.90 7.18 13.27
CA PHE A 18 -11.72 8.38 13.41
C PHE A 18 -10.92 9.59 13.93
N LEU A 19 -10.04 9.37 14.91
CA LEU A 19 -9.14 10.41 15.41
C LEU A 19 -8.18 10.88 14.32
N TYR A 20 -7.62 9.96 13.54
CA TYR A 20 -6.72 10.32 12.45
C TYR A 20 -7.46 11.06 11.32
N LEU A 21 -8.67 10.64 10.98
CA LEU A 21 -9.53 11.37 10.02
C LEU A 21 -9.79 12.81 10.50
N SER A 22 -10.09 12.99 11.79
CA SER A 22 -10.28 14.31 12.37
C SER A 22 -9.02 15.17 12.26
N PHE A 23 -7.84 14.57 12.49
CA PHE A 23 -6.56 15.23 12.34
C PHE A 23 -6.30 15.68 10.90
N VAL A 24 -6.53 14.80 9.93
CA VAL A 24 -6.34 15.13 8.50
C VAL A 24 -7.31 16.22 8.06
N THR A 25 -8.56 16.16 8.52
CA THR A 25 -9.59 17.15 8.14
C THR A 25 -9.28 18.54 8.73
N LEU A 26 -8.86 18.61 9.99
CA LEU A 26 -8.55 19.87 10.68
C LEU A 26 -7.16 20.42 10.29
N GLY A 27 -6.23 19.53 9.95
CA GLY A 27 -4.85 19.88 9.63
C GLY A 27 -4.61 20.29 8.17
N SER A 28 -5.64 20.35 7.33
CA SER A 28 -5.54 20.86 5.96
C SER A 28 -5.09 22.34 5.96
N PRO A 29 -4.13 22.75 5.11
CA PRO A 29 -3.51 22.01 3.99
C PRO A 29 -2.27 21.16 4.36
N PHE A 30 -1.83 21.15 5.63
CA PHE A 30 -0.57 20.51 6.05
C PHE A 30 -0.66 18.97 6.17
N LEU A 31 -1.86 18.42 6.32
CA LEU A 31 -2.14 17.00 6.45
C LEU A 31 -3.16 16.56 5.38
N ASN A 32 -2.75 16.53 4.13
CA ASN A 32 -3.57 16.02 3.03
C ASN A 32 -2.68 15.46 1.92
N PHE A 33 -1.65 14.75 2.34
CA PHE A 33 -0.73 14.10 1.41
C PHE A 33 -1.23 12.71 1.02
N GLN A 34 -0.63 12.14 0.00
CA GLN A 34 -0.96 10.80 -0.50
C GLN A 34 -0.82 9.73 0.60
N TRP A 35 0.17 9.85 1.49
CA TRP A 35 0.37 8.90 2.59
C TRP A 35 -0.71 8.98 3.67
N ASP A 36 -1.29 10.16 3.91
CA ASP A 36 -2.40 10.31 4.87
C ASP A 36 -3.65 9.60 4.35
N ASN A 37 -3.97 9.79 3.07
CA ASN A 37 -5.08 9.10 2.41
C ASN A 37 -4.86 7.58 2.38
N LEU A 38 -3.64 7.13 2.07
CA LEU A 38 -3.31 5.71 2.09
C LEU A 38 -3.47 5.11 3.48
N LEU A 39 -3.06 5.83 4.54
CA LEU A 39 -3.23 5.37 5.93
C LEU A 39 -4.70 5.29 6.33
N LEU A 40 -5.52 6.26 5.91
CA LEU A 40 -6.97 6.23 6.15
C LEU A 40 -7.65 5.05 5.42
N GLU A 41 -7.35 4.83 4.14
CA GLU A 41 -7.93 3.72 3.38
C GLU A 41 -7.49 2.36 3.91
N SER A 42 -6.19 2.18 4.15
CA SER A 42 -5.65 0.92 4.70
C SER A 42 -6.11 0.68 6.13
N GLY A 43 -6.16 1.72 6.96
CA GLY A 43 -6.68 1.66 8.33
C GLY A 43 -8.14 1.25 8.38
N PHE A 44 -8.97 1.78 7.47
CA PHE A 44 -10.37 1.37 7.35
C PHE A 44 -10.50 -0.13 6.98
N LEU A 45 -9.72 -0.60 6.01
CA LEU A 45 -9.72 -2.02 5.66
C LEU A 45 -9.21 -2.90 6.82
N ALA A 46 -8.25 -2.40 7.60
CA ALA A 46 -7.74 -3.11 8.77
C ALA A 46 -8.78 -3.30 9.88
N ILE A 47 -9.74 -2.37 10.05
CA ILE A 47 -10.86 -2.52 10.98
C ILE A 47 -11.67 -3.77 10.63
N TRP A 48 -11.99 -3.94 9.36
CA TRP A 48 -12.76 -5.10 8.87
C TRP A 48 -11.94 -6.39 8.88
N LEU A 49 -10.62 -6.28 8.70
CA LEU A 49 -9.71 -7.41 8.77
C LEU A 49 -9.57 -7.95 10.20
N SER A 50 -9.57 -7.05 11.20
CA SER A 50 -9.39 -7.41 12.61
C SER A 50 -10.63 -8.05 13.24
N GLY A 51 -11.83 -7.81 12.67
CA GLY A 51 -13.11 -8.19 13.26
C GLY A 51 -13.46 -7.42 14.53
N PHE A 52 -14.76 -7.36 14.87
CA PHE A 52 -15.25 -6.70 16.08
C PHE A 52 -15.32 -7.62 17.30
N ARG A 53 -15.30 -8.96 17.09
CA ARG A 53 -15.33 -9.97 18.14
C ARG A 53 -14.10 -10.85 18.09
N ARG A 54 -13.66 -11.32 19.24
CA ARG A 54 -12.48 -12.20 19.39
C ARG A 54 -12.57 -13.50 18.56
N GLN A 55 -13.78 -13.91 18.18
CA GLN A 55 -14.08 -15.12 17.39
C GLN A 55 -14.19 -14.86 15.88
N ASP A 56 -14.31 -13.60 15.45
CA ASP A 56 -14.55 -13.22 14.05
C ASP A 56 -13.26 -13.09 13.21
N GLN A 57 -12.26 -13.90 13.48
CA GLN A 57 -10.94 -13.79 12.85
C GLN A 57 -10.87 -14.53 11.49
N GLN A 58 -11.85 -14.34 10.61
CA GLN A 58 -11.73 -14.84 9.24
C GLN A 58 -11.37 -13.72 8.28
N LEU A 59 -10.27 -13.95 7.57
CA LEU A 59 -9.92 -13.19 6.37
C LEU A 59 -11.05 -13.33 5.34
N SER A 60 -11.88 -12.32 5.21
CA SER A 60 -12.84 -12.27 4.12
C SER A 60 -12.07 -12.19 2.80
N PRO A 61 -12.29 -13.11 1.84
CA PRO A 61 -11.65 -13.04 0.53
C PRO A 61 -11.91 -11.71 -0.18
N PHE A 62 -13.03 -11.08 0.15
CA PHE A 62 -13.40 -9.78 -0.39
C PHE A 62 -12.55 -8.63 0.19
N ILE A 63 -12.28 -8.62 1.50
CA ILE A 63 -11.38 -7.63 2.10
C ILE A 63 -9.95 -7.80 1.57
N LEU A 64 -9.53 -9.05 1.39
CA LEU A 64 -8.25 -9.36 0.77
C LEU A 64 -8.16 -8.81 -0.67
N PHE A 65 -9.21 -9.00 -1.47
CA PHE A 65 -9.31 -8.43 -2.80
C PHE A 65 -9.22 -6.89 -2.79
N LEU A 66 -9.83 -6.23 -1.80
CA LEU A 66 -9.76 -4.78 -1.68
C LEU A 66 -8.37 -4.29 -1.29
N LEU A 67 -7.63 -5.04 -0.46
CA LEU A 67 -6.23 -4.74 -0.18
C LEU A 67 -5.38 -4.86 -1.46
N TYR A 68 -5.65 -5.88 -2.28
CA TYR A 68 -5.00 -6.02 -3.58
C TYR A 68 -5.33 -4.86 -4.52
N LEU A 69 -6.60 -4.44 -4.55
CA LEU A 69 -7.03 -3.31 -5.35
C LEU A 69 -6.43 -1.98 -4.87
N LEU A 70 -6.33 -1.78 -3.55
CA LEU A 70 -5.68 -0.62 -2.97
C LEU A 70 -4.20 -0.56 -3.36
N LEU A 71 -3.48 -1.66 -3.25
CA LEU A 71 -2.07 -1.73 -3.65
C LEU A 71 -1.90 -1.56 -5.16
N PHE A 72 -2.77 -2.16 -5.96
CA PHE A 72 -2.80 -1.95 -7.41
C PHE A 72 -2.98 -0.47 -7.75
N ARG A 73 -4.00 0.19 -7.17
CA ARG A 73 -4.24 1.62 -7.37
C ARG A 73 -3.00 2.44 -7.00
N LEU A 74 -2.46 2.20 -5.81
CA LEU A 74 -1.29 2.91 -5.33
C LEU A 74 -0.15 2.88 -6.33
N MET A 75 0.22 1.68 -6.79
CA MET A 75 1.36 1.51 -7.68
C MET A 75 1.07 1.99 -9.10
N PHE A 76 -0.07 1.57 -9.67
CA PHE A 76 -0.42 1.90 -11.04
C PHE A 76 -0.61 3.40 -11.25
N PHE A 77 -1.38 4.06 -10.37
CA PHE A 77 -1.60 5.49 -10.51
C PHE A 77 -0.34 6.31 -10.19
N SER A 78 0.57 5.84 -9.37
CA SER A 78 1.87 6.50 -9.18
C SER A 78 2.65 6.62 -10.50
N GLY A 79 2.66 5.56 -11.30
CA GLY A 79 3.28 5.60 -12.63
C GLY A 79 2.46 6.39 -13.66
N TYR A 80 1.15 6.18 -13.66
CA TYR A 80 0.25 6.83 -14.60
C TYR A 80 0.29 8.36 -14.50
N VAL A 81 0.26 8.91 -13.29
CA VAL A 81 0.32 10.37 -13.05
C VAL A 81 1.56 10.99 -13.64
N LYS A 82 2.71 10.33 -13.50
CA LYS A 82 3.98 10.81 -14.04
C LYS A 82 3.92 10.94 -15.56
N LEU A 83 3.32 9.96 -16.24
CA LEU A 83 3.15 10.02 -17.69
C LEU A 83 2.07 11.01 -18.11
N ALA A 84 0.97 11.09 -17.37
CA ALA A 84 -0.14 11.99 -17.65
C ALA A 84 0.19 13.47 -17.39
N SER A 85 1.23 13.76 -16.61
CA SER A 85 1.69 15.14 -16.36
C SER A 85 2.23 15.83 -17.59
N ASN A 86 2.53 15.09 -18.68
CA ASN A 86 3.17 15.58 -19.90
C ASN A 86 4.51 16.28 -19.68
N ASP A 87 5.15 16.08 -18.51
CA ASP A 87 6.46 16.63 -18.23
C ASP A 87 7.52 15.85 -19.02
N PRO A 88 8.33 16.53 -19.86
CA PRO A 88 9.39 15.90 -20.66
C PRO A 88 10.41 15.13 -19.83
N VAL A 89 10.60 15.47 -18.57
CA VAL A 89 11.54 14.82 -17.65
C VAL A 89 11.19 13.34 -17.45
N TRP A 90 9.90 13.01 -17.37
CA TRP A 90 9.44 11.62 -17.27
C TRP A 90 9.57 10.87 -18.60
N TRP A 91 9.17 11.50 -19.70
CA TRP A 91 9.24 10.89 -21.03
C TRP A 91 10.68 10.66 -21.52
N ASN A 92 11.61 11.55 -21.16
CA ASN A 92 13.02 11.41 -21.47
C ASN A 92 13.78 10.52 -20.47
N LEU A 93 13.09 9.97 -19.45
CA LEU A 93 13.65 9.14 -18.40
C LEU A 93 14.75 9.85 -17.59
N THR A 94 14.72 11.18 -17.49
CA THR A 94 15.76 11.98 -16.81
C THR A 94 15.35 12.39 -15.39
N SER A 95 14.21 11.96 -14.92
CA SER A 95 13.64 12.39 -13.63
C SER A 95 14.56 12.15 -12.43
N LEU A 96 15.28 11.03 -12.39
CA LEU A 96 16.18 10.71 -11.28
C LEU A 96 17.44 11.60 -11.24
N SER A 97 17.83 12.24 -12.35
CA SER A 97 18.93 13.20 -12.34
C SER A 97 18.62 14.50 -11.59
N PHE A 98 17.34 14.81 -11.38
CA PHE A 98 16.87 15.96 -10.61
C PHE A 98 16.33 15.55 -9.23
N HIS A 99 15.73 14.36 -9.14
CA HIS A 99 15.02 13.91 -7.95
C HIS A 99 15.88 13.92 -6.69
N PHE A 100 17.10 13.43 -6.76
CA PHE A 100 17.98 13.30 -5.58
C PHE A 100 18.43 14.64 -5.00
N GLU A 101 18.46 15.70 -5.80
CA GLU A 101 18.79 17.06 -5.36
C GLU A 101 17.55 17.81 -4.84
N THR A 102 16.39 17.57 -5.45
CA THR A 102 15.18 18.38 -5.21
C THR A 102 14.25 17.81 -4.15
N GLN A 103 14.53 16.62 -3.61
CA GLN A 103 13.68 16.04 -2.56
C GLN A 103 13.72 16.87 -1.27
N PRO A 104 12.56 17.03 -0.56
CA PRO A 104 12.44 17.93 0.59
C PRO A 104 13.40 17.61 1.75
N LEU A 105 13.66 16.31 1.97
CA LEU A 105 14.56 15.83 3.02
C LEU A 105 15.58 14.88 2.38
N PRO A 106 16.78 15.36 2.05
CA PRO A 106 17.83 14.55 1.45
C PRO A 106 18.30 13.46 2.42
N HIS A 107 18.52 12.26 1.88
CA HIS A 107 19.08 11.14 2.61
C HIS A 107 20.59 11.05 2.36
N ALA A 108 21.34 10.52 3.31
CA ALA A 108 22.81 10.41 3.17
C ALA A 108 23.24 9.65 1.90
N LEU A 109 22.49 8.65 1.47
CA LEU A 109 22.76 7.89 0.25
C LEU A 109 22.29 8.60 -1.03
N SER A 110 21.41 9.59 -0.96
CA SER A 110 20.87 10.31 -2.13
C SER A 110 22.00 10.95 -2.94
N TRP A 111 23.00 11.48 -2.24
CA TRP A 111 24.16 12.08 -2.88
C TRP A 111 24.94 11.07 -3.75
N TYR A 112 25.12 9.85 -3.26
CA TYR A 112 25.81 8.79 -4.04
C TYR A 112 24.98 8.35 -5.24
N PHE A 113 23.64 8.21 -5.08
CA PHE A 113 22.75 7.90 -6.19
C PHE A 113 22.74 9.00 -7.25
N HIS A 114 22.85 10.27 -6.84
CA HIS A 114 22.94 11.39 -7.77
C HIS A 114 24.21 11.35 -8.63
N GLN A 115 25.33 10.84 -8.11
CA GLN A 115 26.60 10.71 -8.84
C GLN A 115 26.62 9.58 -9.87
N LEU A 116 25.57 8.77 -9.97
CA LEU A 116 25.51 7.69 -10.94
C LEU A 116 25.48 8.22 -12.39
N PRO A 117 26.09 7.49 -13.35
CA PRO A 117 26.05 7.88 -14.76
C PRO A 117 24.60 8.04 -15.25
N ILE A 118 24.37 9.03 -16.12
CA ILE A 118 23.03 9.37 -16.63
C ILE A 118 22.30 8.18 -17.28
N TRP A 119 23.03 7.29 -17.96
CA TRP A 119 22.43 6.10 -18.55
C TRP A 119 21.85 5.15 -17.48
N LEU A 120 22.52 5.02 -16.32
CA LEU A 120 22.03 4.19 -15.21
C LEU A 120 20.81 4.81 -14.55
N LEU A 121 20.76 6.13 -14.39
CA LEU A 121 19.59 6.85 -13.91
C LEU A 121 18.40 6.68 -14.86
N LYS A 122 18.62 6.72 -16.17
CA LYS A 122 17.60 6.46 -17.17
C LYS A 122 17.06 5.02 -17.10
N VAL A 123 17.94 4.04 -16.99
CA VAL A 123 17.56 2.63 -16.80
C VAL A 123 16.77 2.45 -15.51
N SER A 124 17.19 3.08 -14.42
CA SER A 124 16.48 3.04 -13.13
C SER A 124 15.08 3.65 -13.23
N THR A 125 14.93 4.76 -13.98
CA THR A 125 13.61 5.37 -14.25
C THR A 125 12.73 4.43 -15.08
N ALA A 126 13.29 3.75 -16.09
CA ALA A 126 12.53 2.78 -16.89
C ALA A 126 12.09 1.56 -16.05
N ILE A 127 12.96 1.07 -15.15
CA ILE A 127 12.62 0.00 -14.20
C ILE A 127 11.51 0.46 -13.25
N MET A 128 11.58 1.69 -12.75
CA MET A 128 10.52 2.29 -11.93
C MET A 128 9.17 2.24 -12.68
N PHE A 129 9.10 2.71 -13.93
CA PHE A 129 7.88 2.65 -14.72
C PHE A 129 7.40 1.22 -14.94
N PHE A 130 8.29 0.27 -15.19
CA PHE A 130 7.91 -1.13 -15.30
C PHE A 130 7.27 -1.65 -14.00
N ILE A 131 7.87 -1.33 -12.85
CA ILE A 131 7.35 -1.74 -11.53
C ILE A 131 6.01 -1.05 -11.23
N GLU A 132 5.85 0.22 -11.60
CA GLU A 132 4.63 0.98 -11.29
C GLU A 132 3.48 0.69 -12.27
N LEU A 133 3.74 0.43 -13.56
CA LEU A 133 2.70 0.31 -14.58
C LEU A 133 2.39 -1.14 -15.01
N VAL A 134 3.38 -2.03 -14.99
CA VAL A 134 3.22 -3.41 -15.47
C VAL A 134 3.04 -4.39 -14.32
N VAL A 135 3.90 -4.35 -13.33
CA VAL A 135 3.89 -5.30 -12.20
C VAL A 135 2.58 -5.29 -11.40
N PRO A 136 1.82 -4.19 -11.24
CA PRO A 136 0.54 -4.22 -10.54
C PRO A 136 -0.45 -5.23 -11.10
N PHE A 137 -0.45 -5.47 -12.40
CA PHE A 137 -1.33 -6.48 -13.03
C PHE A 137 -1.00 -7.90 -12.57
N PHE A 138 0.25 -8.18 -12.17
CA PHE A 138 0.66 -9.49 -11.66
C PHE A 138 -0.06 -9.88 -10.37
N ILE A 139 -0.57 -8.92 -9.61
CA ILE A 139 -1.37 -9.16 -8.40
C ILE A 139 -2.54 -10.09 -8.69
N PHE A 140 -3.15 -9.98 -9.89
CA PHE A 140 -4.36 -10.71 -10.28
C PHE A 140 -4.07 -11.95 -11.14
N LEU A 141 -2.82 -12.18 -11.59
CA LEU A 141 -2.44 -13.23 -12.55
C LEU A 141 -2.00 -14.56 -11.91
N GLY A 142 -2.47 -14.90 -10.73
CA GLY A 142 -2.16 -16.18 -10.07
C GLY A 142 -1.04 -16.07 -9.04
N HIS A 143 -0.88 -17.15 -8.24
CA HIS A 143 -0.11 -17.05 -6.99
C HIS A 143 1.39 -16.74 -7.19
N ARG A 144 2.05 -17.34 -8.20
CA ARG A 144 3.48 -17.13 -8.45
C ARG A 144 3.77 -15.69 -8.88
N LEU A 145 3.01 -15.19 -9.86
CA LEU A 145 3.16 -13.80 -10.34
C LEU A 145 2.82 -12.79 -9.25
N ARG A 146 1.79 -13.07 -8.44
CA ARG A 146 1.43 -12.24 -7.28
C ARG A 146 2.57 -12.14 -6.26
N GLN A 147 3.23 -13.26 -5.93
CA GLN A 147 4.39 -13.25 -5.03
C GLN A 147 5.57 -12.50 -5.64
N THR A 148 5.83 -12.67 -6.94
CA THR A 148 6.84 -11.90 -7.67
C THR A 148 6.56 -10.41 -7.58
N ALA A 149 5.30 -9.97 -7.79
CA ALA A 149 4.90 -8.58 -7.61
C ALA A 149 5.20 -8.09 -6.20
N GLY A 150 4.86 -8.88 -5.17
CA GLY A 150 5.14 -8.54 -3.78
C GLY A 150 6.64 -8.33 -3.51
N ILE A 151 7.50 -9.22 -4.02
CA ILE A 151 8.96 -9.08 -3.89
C ILE A 151 9.44 -7.82 -4.60
N MET A 152 8.99 -7.58 -5.82
CA MET A 152 9.40 -6.41 -6.61
C MET A 152 8.98 -5.11 -5.93
N PHE A 153 7.75 -5.02 -5.41
CA PHE A 153 7.27 -3.84 -4.70
C PHE A 153 8.04 -3.60 -3.40
N ILE A 154 8.29 -4.65 -2.61
CA ILE A 154 9.08 -4.53 -1.37
C ILE A 154 10.49 -4.04 -1.70
N SER A 155 11.15 -4.66 -2.70
CA SER A 155 12.49 -4.25 -3.13
C SER A 155 12.51 -2.80 -3.60
N PHE A 156 11.50 -2.38 -4.34
CA PHE A 156 11.34 -1.01 -4.82
C PHE A 156 11.14 -0.03 -3.65
N MET A 157 10.27 -0.34 -2.68
CA MET A 157 10.07 0.51 -1.50
C MET A 157 11.33 0.61 -0.63
N VAL A 158 12.10 -0.48 -0.51
CA VAL A 158 13.39 -0.46 0.18
C VAL A 158 14.38 0.45 -0.55
N MET A 159 14.47 0.36 -1.88
CA MET A 159 15.33 1.26 -2.68
C MET A 159 14.94 2.73 -2.52
N ILE A 160 13.64 3.04 -2.53
CA ILE A 160 13.15 4.40 -2.28
C ILE A 160 13.52 4.86 -0.87
N THR A 161 13.39 3.98 0.14
CA THR A 161 13.76 4.32 1.53
C THR A 161 15.26 4.59 1.68
N LEU A 162 16.10 3.88 0.93
CA LEU A 162 17.56 4.09 0.93
C LEU A 162 17.97 5.36 0.17
N SER A 163 17.19 5.81 -0.78
CA SER A 163 17.50 6.96 -1.64
C SER A 163 16.77 8.25 -1.27
N GLY A 164 15.76 8.19 -0.38
CA GLY A 164 14.93 9.33 -0.02
C GLY A 164 14.23 9.14 1.32
N ASN A 165 13.54 10.18 1.78
CA ASN A 165 12.77 10.14 3.02
C ASN A 165 11.29 10.43 2.73
N TYR A 166 10.48 9.37 2.75
CA TYR A 166 9.03 9.41 2.52
C TYR A 166 8.24 9.01 3.77
N THR A 167 8.80 9.30 4.94
CA THR A 167 8.18 9.02 6.23
C THR A 167 7.76 7.54 6.36
N PHE A 168 6.54 7.29 6.82
CA PHE A 168 5.99 5.94 6.99
C PHE A 168 5.40 5.34 5.69
N PHE A 169 5.33 6.11 4.59
CA PHE A 169 4.67 5.69 3.34
C PHE A 169 5.24 4.39 2.77
N ASN A 170 6.58 4.30 2.69
CA ASN A 170 7.24 3.11 2.17
C ASN A 170 7.00 1.88 3.06
N LEU A 171 7.07 2.07 4.40
CA LEU A 171 6.78 1.00 5.35
C LEU A 171 5.33 0.52 5.24
N LEU A 172 4.37 1.44 5.14
CA LEU A 172 2.96 1.11 4.96
C LEU A 172 2.73 0.32 3.68
N THR A 173 3.38 0.73 2.57
CA THR A 173 3.31 -0.01 1.30
C THR A 173 3.90 -1.40 1.41
N ILE A 174 5.03 -1.58 2.11
CA ILE A 174 5.62 -2.90 2.40
C ILE A 174 4.62 -3.77 3.18
N VAL A 175 3.97 -3.22 4.21
CA VAL A 175 2.94 -3.94 4.97
C VAL A 175 1.76 -4.35 4.09
N LEU A 176 1.33 -3.48 3.17
CA LEU A 176 0.28 -3.79 2.19
C LEU A 176 0.70 -4.88 1.18
N CYS A 177 1.99 -5.14 0.99
CA CYS A 177 2.47 -6.24 0.17
C CYS A 177 2.40 -7.61 0.87
N LEU A 178 2.37 -7.66 2.22
CA LEU A 178 2.38 -8.92 2.96
C LEU A 178 1.25 -9.89 2.56
N PRO A 179 0.00 -9.46 2.33
CA PRO A 179 -1.07 -10.34 1.89
C PRO A 179 -0.88 -10.96 0.50
N LEU A 180 0.09 -10.50 -0.29
CA LEU A 180 0.39 -11.10 -1.61
C LEU A 180 1.08 -12.47 -1.50
N PHE A 181 1.68 -12.75 -0.35
CA PHE A 181 2.39 -14.00 -0.10
C PHE A 181 1.46 -15.06 0.51
N ASP A 182 1.70 -16.31 0.15
CA ASP A 182 0.96 -17.45 0.68
C ASP A 182 1.69 -18.11 1.87
N ASN A 183 1.02 -19.09 2.46
CA ASN A 183 1.58 -19.86 3.57
C ASN A 183 2.87 -20.61 3.19
N SER A 184 3.05 -20.98 1.92
CA SER A 184 4.24 -21.69 1.46
C SER A 184 5.46 -20.78 1.50
N PHE A 185 5.28 -19.52 1.08
CA PHE A 185 6.33 -18.49 1.16
C PHE A 185 6.74 -18.23 2.61
N TYR A 186 5.77 -18.04 3.51
CA TYR A 186 6.08 -17.79 4.92
C TYR A 186 6.77 -18.97 5.63
N LYS A 187 6.40 -20.22 5.27
CA LYS A 187 7.08 -21.41 5.80
C LYS A 187 8.56 -21.49 5.42
N LEU A 188 8.93 -20.95 4.25
CA LEU A 188 10.32 -20.94 3.82
C LEU A 188 11.20 -19.98 4.66
N TRP A 189 10.63 -18.87 5.10
CA TRP A 189 11.37 -17.78 5.76
C TRP A 189 11.28 -17.81 7.29
N PHE A 190 10.23 -18.42 7.86
CA PHE A 190 10.02 -18.45 9.30
C PHE A 190 10.16 -19.87 9.85
N PRO A 191 11.04 -20.09 10.86
CA PRO A 191 11.19 -21.41 11.52
C PRO A 191 9.86 -21.93 12.08
N GLY A 192 9.64 -23.24 11.99
CA GLY A 192 8.35 -23.91 12.21
C GLY A 192 7.59 -23.60 13.52
N GLY A 193 8.26 -23.13 14.57
CA GLY A 193 7.60 -22.81 15.86
C GLY A 193 6.72 -21.56 15.80
N TRP A 194 7.12 -20.53 15.08
CA TRP A 194 6.32 -19.31 14.90
C TRP A 194 5.12 -19.53 13.99
N PHE A 195 5.29 -20.34 12.97
CA PHE A 195 4.22 -20.63 12.02
C PHE A 195 3.10 -21.46 12.65
N THR A 196 3.41 -22.44 13.49
CA THR A 196 2.42 -23.24 14.23
C THR A 196 1.66 -22.41 15.25
N PHE A 197 2.28 -21.41 15.89
CA PHE A 197 1.62 -20.47 16.78
C PHE A 197 0.57 -19.63 16.05
N LEU A 198 0.90 -19.11 14.85
CA LEU A 198 -0.05 -18.34 14.01
C LEU A 198 -1.18 -19.19 13.46
N GLN A 199 -0.92 -20.46 13.14
CA GLN A 199 -1.90 -21.39 12.56
C GLN A 199 -2.90 -21.92 13.61
N LYS A 200 -2.59 -21.85 14.90
CA LYS A 200 -3.45 -22.34 15.98
C LYS A 200 -4.67 -21.48 16.28
N GLN A 201 -4.84 -20.36 15.58
CA GLN A 201 -6.05 -19.54 15.68
C GLN A 201 -7.17 -20.18 14.85
N ASN A 202 -8.14 -20.77 15.53
CA ASN A 202 -9.34 -21.34 14.89
C ASN A 202 -10.16 -20.25 14.21
N TYR A 203 -10.34 -20.39 12.91
CA TYR A 203 -11.13 -19.46 12.12
C TYR A 203 -12.58 -19.96 12.04
N THR A 204 -13.54 -19.17 12.50
CA THR A 204 -14.97 -19.41 12.30
C THR A 204 -15.50 -18.62 11.10
N LEU A 205 -16.42 -19.20 10.32
CA LEU A 205 -16.99 -18.53 9.13
C LEU A 205 -17.81 -17.28 9.54
N PRO A 206 -17.65 -16.14 8.85
CA PRO A 206 -18.41 -14.94 9.18
C PRO A 206 -19.91 -15.18 8.94
N VAL A 207 -20.73 -14.63 9.82
CA VAL A 207 -22.20 -14.69 9.72
C VAL A 207 -22.66 -14.01 8.40
N LYS A 208 -23.71 -14.53 7.77
CA LYS A 208 -24.24 -14.09 6.46
C LYS A 208 -24.45 -12.55 6.36
N TYR A 209 -24.90 -11.92 7.44
CA TYR A 209 -25.11 -10.47 7.52
C TYR A 209 -23.83 -9.65 7.50
N THR A 210 -22.76 -10.13 8.13
CA THR A 210 -21.45 -9.47 8.11
C THR A 210 -20.88 -9.43 6.70
N ARG A 211 -21.09 -10.47 5.89
CA ARG A 211 -20.68 -10.51 4.47
C ARG A 211 -21.40 -9.48 3.61
N LEU A 212 -22.71 -9.27 3.84
CA LEU A 212 -23.50 -8.29 3.10
C LEU A 212 -23.05 -6.86 3.43
N ILE A 213 -22.92 -6.54 4.71
CA ILE A 213 -22.44 -5.24 5.18
C ILE A 213 -21.04 -4.95 4.63
N GLN A 214 -20.12 -5.92 4.69
CA GLN A 214 -18.79 -5.81 4.11
C GLN A 214 -18.87 -5.47 2.62
N LYS A 215 -19.68 -6.17 1.84
CA LYS A 215 -19.82 -5.91 0.39
C LYS A 215 -20.37 -4.50 0.11
N VAL A 216 -21.39 -4.07 0.85
CA VAL A 216 -21.98 -2.73 0.67
C VAL A 216 -20.99 -1.64 1.03
N VAL A 217 -20.38 -1.70 2.21
CA VAL A 217 -19.41 -0.69 2.66
C VAL A 217 -18.22 -0.61 1.74
N CYS A 218 -17.71 -1.76 1.30
CA CYS A 218 -16.57 -1.80 0.39
C CYS A 218 -16.95 -1.37 -1.03
N GLY A 219 -18.17 -1.66 -1.49
CA GLY A 219 -18.68 -1.13 -2.76
C GLY A 219 -18.76 0.39 -2.75
N VAL A 220 -19.23 0.97 -1.65
CA VAL A 220 -19.24 2.43 -1.44
C VAL A 220 -17.83 3.00 -1.44
N MET A 221 -16.86 2.35 -0.77
CA MET A 221 -15.47 2.81 -0.77
C MET A 221 -14.83 2.77 -2.15
N VAL A 222 -15.04 1.71 -2.91
CA VAL A 222 -14.54 1.64 -4.29
C VAL A 222 -15.16 2.74 -5.14
N ALA A 223 -16.47 2.97 -5.01
CA ALA A 223 -17.16 4.04 -5.73
C ALA A 223 -16.62 5.43 -5.37
N LEU A 224 -16.44 5.72 -4.07
CA LEU A 224 -15.84 6.97 -3.59
C LEU A 224 -14.41 7.13 -4.07
N ALA A 225 -13.60 6.07 -4.01
CA ALA A 225 -12.24 6.10 -4.52
C ALA A 225 -12.18 6.40 -6.02
N LEU A 226 -13.05 5.80 -6.83
CA LEU A 226 -13.13 6.07 -8.28
C LEU A 226 -13.63 7.50 -8.58
N ILE A 227 -14.56 8.02 -7.79
CA ILE A 227 -15.06 9.39 -7.93
C ILE A 227 -13.97 10.40 -7.57
N THR A 228 -13.26 10.21 -6.45
CA THR A 228 -12.20 11.13 -6.02
C THR A 228 -11.01 11.12 -6.96
N GLU A 229 -10.63 9.97 -7.49
CA GLU A 229 -9.61 9.88 -8.54
C GLU A 229 -10.13 10.51 -9.84
N GLY A 230 -11.36 10.23 -10.27
CA GLY A 230 -11.96 10.81 -11.47
C GLY A 230 -11.95 12.34 -11.45
N HIS A 231 -12.27 12.96 -10.32
CA HIS A 231 -12.23 14.43 -10.18
C HIS A 231 -10.81 15.02 -10.23
N ARG A 232 -9.80 14.28 -9.81
CA ARG A 232 -8.38 14.74 -9.90
C ARG A 232 -7.86 14.73 -11.34
N TRP A 233 -8.50 13.99 -12.24
CA TRP A 233 -8.01 13.74 -13.61
C TRP A 233 -8.84 14.43 -14.71
N LEU A 234 -9.97 15.04 -14.36
CA LEU A 234 -10.69 15.87 -15.31
C LEU A 234 -9.97 17.22 -15.41
N PRO A 235 -9.44 17.59 -16.59
CA PRO A 235 -8.91 18.92 -16.79
C PRO A 235 -10.06 19.93 -16.63
N PHE A 236 -9.91 20.88 -15.72
CA PHE A 236 -10.72 22.10 -15.71
C PHE A 236 -10.26 23.00 -16.82
#